data_c69656639bba6a494ae287f7828d3712
#
_entry.id   c69656639bba6a494ae287f7828d3712
#
_cell.length_a   1.000
_cell.length_b   1.000
_cell.length_c   1.000
_cell.angle_alpha   90.00
_cell.angle_beta   90.00
_cell.angle_gamma   90.00
#
_symmetry.space_group_name_H-M   'P 1'
#
loop_
_entity.id
_entity.type
_entity.pdbx_description
1 polymer ?
#
loop_
_entity_poly.entity_id
_entity_poly.type
_entity_poly.pdbx_seq_one_letter_code
_entity_poly.pdbx_strand_id
1 'polypeptide(L)'
;MRGKDKKQKGCLAQLGALVTGAIVLFLLLGILVLLVLPPSFQGGERRVLIPKGATFREVVQALDDEGLLRSPVAFYLMARVSGVAGRVQAGEYELNTAMTPAVILHKLITGAVVKYRVTIPEGFTVRQIAARLEERGIIEDREKFIQAAFSSDYNSMLGVAGEGVEGYLFPDTYLFSKGLTPDEVIKTMVGKFKQVYTPAFSQQAAELGMTDHEVVTLASIIEKETGVPEERPLISAVFHNRLKRGIPLCSDPTVIYGIKDFDGNLRKRDLEKRTPYNTYLMQGLPPGPIANPGRASIKAALYPAPVKYLYFVSRNDGSHHFSTTLREHSEAVRRYQRGG
;
A
#
# COMPACT_ATOMS: atom_id res chain seq x y z
N MET A 1 46.23 -76.76 12.69
CA MET A 1 44.95 -76.27 12.08
C MET A 1 44.39 -74.91 12.59
N ARG A 2 44.81 -74.37 13.75
CA ARG A 2 44.26 -73.16 14.39
C ARG A 2 44.68 -71.80 13.70
N GLY A 3 45.70 -71.77 12.87
CA GLY A 3 46.21 -70.55 12.28
C GLY A 3 45.48 -70.05 10.98
N LYS A 4 44.87 -70.98 10.22
CA LYS A 4 44.15 -70.67 8.98
C LYS A 4 42.77 -70.05 9.28
N ASP A 5 42.08 -70.45 10.32
CA ASP A 5 40.80 -69.96 10.74
C ASP A 5 40.84 -68.50 11.23
N LYS A 6 41.93 -68.09 11.93
CA LYS A 6 42.09 -66.71 12.37
C LYS A 6 42.31 -65.71 11.21
N LYS A 7 43.09 -66.09 10.16
CA LYS A 7 43.32 -65.27 8.97
C LYS A 7 42.07 -65.14 8.12
N GLN A 8 41.25 -66.17 8.02
CA GLN A 8 40.03 -66.19 7.25
C GLN A 8 38.93 -65.31 7.90
N LYS A 9 38.79 -65.37 9.24
CA LYS A 9 37.90 -64.51 10.02
C LYS A 9 38.32 -63.01 9.94
N GLY A 10 39.64 -62.73 9.95
CA GLY A 10 40.14 -61.34 9.77
C GLY A 10 39.86 -60.81 8.38
N CYS A 11 40.01 -61.61 7.32
CA CYS A 11 39.74 -61.22 5.95
C CYS A 11 38.21 -60.95 5.73
N LEU A 12 37.34 -61.80 6.29
CA LEU A 12 35.87 -61.57 6.24
C LEU A 12 35.43 -60.31 7.00
N ALA A 13 36.03 -60.02 8.15
CA ALA A 13 35.76 -58.81 8.90
C ALA A 13 36.22 -57.53 8.15
N GLN A 14 37.39 -57.58 7.48
CA GLN A 14 37.88 -56.50 6.65
C GLN A 14 36.97 -56.27 5.40
N LEU A 15 36.55 -57.34 4.75
CA LEU A 15 35.64 -57.27 3.61
C LEU A 15 34.26 -56.72 4.04
N GLY A 16 33.74 -57.11 5.18
CA GLY A 16 32.52 -56.55 5.76
C GLY A 16 32.64 -55.04 6.03
N ALA A 17 33.73 -54.63 6.63
CA ALA A 17 33.98 -53.20 6.90
C ALA A 17 34.09 -52.33 5.59
N LEU A 18 34.74 -52.91 4.56
CA LEU A 18 34.82 -52.22 3.24
C LEU A 18 33.45 -52.10 2.54
N VAL A 19 32.63 -53.16 2.59
CA VAL A 19 31.28 -53.16 2.03
C VAL A 19 30.40 -52.17 2.78
N THR A 20 30.45 -52.13 4.10
CA THR A 20 29.71 -51.19 4.92
C THR A 20 30.14 -49.73 4.62
N GLY A 21 31.44 -49.49 4.51
CA GLY A 21 32.01 -48.20 4.15
C GLY A 21 31.55 -47.73 2.77
N ALA A 22 31.54 -48.64 1.78
CA ALA A 22 31.05 -48.31 0.43
C ALA A 22 29.53 -48.00 0.42
N ILE A 23 28.73 -48.72 1.16
CA ILE A 23 27.28 -48.45 1.31
C ILE A 23 27.07 -47.09 1.95
N VAL A 24 27.77 -46.80 3.04
CA VAL A 24 27.66 -45.47 3.70
C VAL A 24 28.08 -44.35 2.78
N LEU A 25 29.18 -44.52 2.05
CA LEU A 25 29.64 -43.50 1.05
C LEU A 25 28.59 -43.28 -0.05
N PHE A 26 28.02 -44.39 -0.57
CA PHE A 26 26.97 -44.32 -1.58
C PHE A 26 25.70 -43.59 -1.10
N LEU A 27 25.28 -43.87 0.15
CA LEU A 27 24.17 -43.20 0.79
C LEU A 27 24.45 -41.68 1.00
N LEU A 28 25.66 -41.35 1.45
CA LEU A 28 26.08 -39.96 1.62
C LEU A 28 26.12 -39.19 0.27
N LEU A 29 26.64 -39.85 -0.78
CA LEU A 29 26.64 -39.27 -2.13
C LEU A 29 25.20 -39.09 -2.65
N GLY A 30 24.31 -40.06 -2.41
CA GLY A 30 22.89 -39.95 -2.75
C GLY A 30 22.20 -38.77 -2.06
N ILE A 31 22.44 -38.59 -0.77
CA ILE A 31 21.95 -37.44 0.00
C ILE A 31 22.52 -36.14 -0.55
N LEU A 32 23.81 -36.10 -0.85
CA LEU A 32 24.44 -34.91 -1.43
C LEU A 32 23.82 -34.53 -2.77
N VAL A 33 23.52 -35.50 -3.64
CA VAL A 33 22.83 -35.28 -4.93
C VAL A 33 21.44 -34.69 -4.69
N LEU A 34 20.66 -35.17 -3.73
CA LEU A 34 19.34 -34.66 -3.41
C LEU A 34 19.35 -33.22 -2.83
N LEU A 35 20.42 -32.83 -2.14
CA LEU A 35 20.57 -31.53 -1.50
C LEU A 35 21.18 -30.47 -2.44
N VAL A 36 21.98 -30.89 -3.42
CA VAL A 36 22.78 -29.95 -4.25
C VAL A 36 22.21 -29.80 -5.66
N LEU A 37 21.67 -30.87 -6.25
CA LEU A 37 21.22 -30.83 -7.63
C LEU A 37 19.78 -30.32 -7.76
N PRO A 38 19.50 -29.52 -8.81
CA PRO A 38 18.15 -29.04 -9.13
C PRO A 38 17.26 -30.20 -9.60
N PRO A 39 15.93 -30.08 -9.54
CA PRO A 39 15.00 -31.11 -10.05
C PRO A 39 15.10 -31.26 -11.59
N SER A 40 15.39 -30.20 -12.32
CA SER A 40 15.57 -30.22 -13.78
C SER A 40 16.71 -29.27 -14.19
N PHE A 41 17.46 -29.65 -15.23
CA PHE A 41 18.50 -28.79 -15.82
C PHE A 41 18.00 -27.94 -16.99
N GLN A 42 16.81 -28.24 -17.54
CA GLN A 42 16.25 -27.48 -18.66
C GLN A 42 15.61 -26.13 -18.24
N GLY A 43 15.34 -25.99 -16.95
CA GLY A 43 14.74 -24.78 -16.42
C GLY A 43 13.28 -24.60 -16.83
N GLY A 44 12.45 -24.18 -15.88
CA GLY A 44 11.06 -23.77 -16.13
C GLY A 44 10.66 -22.81 -15.03
N GLU A 45 10.22 -21.61 -15.40
CA GLU A 45 9.73 -20.64 -14.42
C GLU A 45 8.43 -21.12 -13.79
N ARG A 46 8.31 -20.97 -12.49
CA ARG A 46 7.15 -21.29 -11.67
C ARG A 46 6.88 -20.15 -10.73
N ARG A 47 5.61 -19.84 -10.51
CA ARG A 47 5.16 -18.87 -9.51
C ARG A 47 4.51 -19.61 -8.37
N VAL A 48 5.06 -19.46 -7.19
CA VAL A 48 4.57 -20.10 -5.97
C VAL A 48 4.14 -19.03 -4.99
N LEU A 49 2.89 -19.09 -4.55
CA LEU A 49 2.37 -18.24 -3.49
C LEU A 49 2.53 -18.96 -2.14
N ILE A 50 3.26 -18.33 -1.23
CA ILE A 50 3.40 -18.76 0.16
C ILE A 50 2.46 -17.89 1.01
N PRO A 51 1.35 -18.44 1.52
CA PRO A 51 0.40 -17.70 2.34
C PRO A 51 1.02 -17.23 3.66
N LYS A 52 0.50 -16.12 4.20
CA LYS A 52 0.92 -15.64 5.51
C LYS A 52 0.48 -16.63 6.60
N GLY A 53 1.41 -17.00 7.49
CA GLY A 53 1.16 -17.99 8.54
C GLY A 53 1.29 -19.45 8.09
N ALA A 54 1.65 -19.71 6.84
CA ALA A 54 1.92 -21.09 6.38
C ALA A 54 3.03 -21.75 7.20
N THR A 55 2.79 -22.99 7.60
CA THR A 55 3.81 -23.81 8.23
C THR A 55 4.90 -24.18 7.22
N PHE A 56 6.11 -24.44 7.68
CA PHE A 56 7.19 -24.84 6.77
C PHE A 56 6.87 -26.12 5.99
N ARG A 57 6.02 -27.01 6.53
CA ARG A 57 5.55 -28.21 5.82
C ARG A 57 4.65 -27.84 4.63
N GLU A 58 3.76 -26.89 4.80
CA GLU A 58 2.91 -26.38 3.71
C GLU A 58 3.74 -25.65 2.64
N VAL A 59 4.78 -24.92 3.05
CA VAL A 59 5.74 -24.33 2.10
C VAL A 59 6.42 -25.40 1.26
N VAL A 60 6.91 -26.48 1.89
CA VAL A 60 7.56 -27.60 1.17
C VAL A 60 6.57 -28.26 0.21
N GLN A 61 5.33 -28.47 0.62
CA GLN A 61 4.30 -29.06 -0.22
C GLN A 61 4.03 -28.17 -1.45
N ALA A 62 3.86 -26.85 -1.26
CA ALA A 62 3.63 -25.92 -2.36
C ALA A 62 4.79 -25.89 -3.38
N LEU A 63 6.03 -26.03 -2.91
CA LEU A 63 7.21 -26.12 -3.80
C LEU A 63 7.24 -27.46 -4.55
N ASP A 64 6.84 -28.55 -3.92
CA ASP A 64 6.81 -29.88 -4.52
C ASP A 64 5.72 -30.02 -5.58
N ASP A 65 4.54 -29.49 -5.30
CA ASP A 65 3.40 -29.44 -6.25
C ASP A 65 3.77 -28.74 -7.56
N GLU A 66 4.67 -27.75 -7.49
CA GLU A 66 5.20 -27.04 -8.67
C GLU A 66 6.46 -27.69 -9.28
N GLY A 67 6.87 -28.85 -8.77
CA GLY A 67 8.04 -29.59 -9.27
C GLY A 67 9.38 -28.89 -9.04
N LEU A 68 9.46 -28.05 -8.01
CA LEU A 68 10.66 -27.28 -7.65
C LEU A 68 11.62 -28.02 -6.74
N LEU A 69 11.21 -29.18 -6.23
CA LEU A 69 12.03 -29.99 -5.35
C LEU A 69 12.29 -31.37 -5.95
N ARG A 70 13.52 -31.85 -5.88
CA ARG A 70 13.87 -33.24 -6.21
C ARG A 70 13.46 -34.22 -5.09
N SER A 71 13.54 -33.75 -3.84
CA SER A 71 13.14 -34.47 -2.65
C SER A 71 12.62 -33.49 -1.59
N PRO A 72 11.30 -33.47 -1.35
CA PRO A 72 10.69 -32.64 -0.29
C PRO A 72 11.27 -32.94 1.09
N VAL A 73 11.52 -34.22 1.38
CA VAL A 73 12.09 -34.65 2.67
C VAL A 73 13.50 -34.10 2.87
N ALA A 74 14.35 -34.17 1.83
CA ALA A 74 15.71 -33.65 1.93
C ALA A 74 15.71 -32.12 2.11
N PHE A 75 14.85 -31.39 1.38
CA PHE A 75 14.67 -29.94 1.54
C PHE A 75 14.18 -29.56 2.93
N TYR A 76 13.18 -30.30 3.46
CA TYR A 76 12.68 -30.07 4.80
C TYR A 76 13.77 -30.26 5.86
N LEU A 77 14.53 -31.36 5.78
CA LEU A 77 15.63 -31.63 6.71
C LEU A 77 16.75 -30.61 6.63
N MET A 78 17.13 -30.21 5.41
CA MET A 78 18.15 -29.16 5.16
C MET A 78 17.77 -27.87 5.91
N ALA A 79 16.55 -27.38 5.73
CA ALA A 79 16.10 -26.14 6.37
C ALA A 79 15.99 -26.25 7.89
N ARG A 80 15.59 -27.44 8.40
CA ARG A 80 15.50 -27.71 9.85
C ARG A 80 16.87 -27.75 10.50
N VAL A 81 17.82 -28.46 9.90
CA VAL A 81 19.21 -28.59 10.40
C VAL A 81 19.91 -27.20 10.35
N SER A 82 19.67 -26.42 9.31
CA SER A 82 20.21 -25.07 9.20
C SER A 82 19.52 -24.05 10.13
N GLY A 83 18.45 -24.42 10.83
CA GLY A 83 17.74 -23.55 11.77
C GLY A 83 16.95 -22.40 11.11
N VAL A 84 16.70 -22.48 9.79
CA VAL A 84 16.08 -21.37 9.02
C VAL A 84 14.62 -21.63 8.62
N ALA A 85 14.07 -22.79 8.95
CA ALA A 85 12.70 -23.17 8.60
C ALA A 85 11.62 -22.16 9.06
N GLY A 86 11.83 -21.48 10.20
CA GLY A 86 10.93 -20.46 10.73
C GLY A 86 11.17 -19.05 10.17
N ARG A 87 12.10 -18.86 9.22
CA ARG A 87 12.47 -17.56 8.65
C ARG A 87 11.93 -17.33 7.24
N VAL A 88 11.16 -18.28 6.72
CA VAL A 88 10.53 -18.16 5.40
C VAL A 88 9.52 -17.01 5.43
N GLN A 89 9.60 -16.14 4.44
CA GLN A 89 8.70 -15.01 4.30
C GLN A 89 7.53 -15.37 3.38
N ALA A 90 6.33 -14.89 3.73
CA ALA A 90 5.14 -15.01 2.91
C ALA A 90 5.24 -14.12 1.66
N GLY A 91 4.55 -14.51 0.58
CA GLY A 91 4.51 -13.77 -0.68
C GLY A 91 4.59 -14.68 -1.91
N GLU A 92 4.48 -14.08 -3.07
CA GLU A 92 4.60 -14.79 -4.35
C GLU A 92 6.08 -14.80 -4.80
N TYR A 93 6.59 -15.98 -5.09
CA TYR A 93 7.97 -16.18 -5.53
C TYR A 93 8.00 -16.61 -6.99
N GLU A 94 8.93 -16.03 -7.75
CA GLU A 94 9.29 -16.51 -9.07
C GLU A 94 10.54 -17.38 -8.95
N LEU A 95 10.34 -18.69 -9.10
CA LEU A 95 11.34 -19.73 -8.94
C LEU A 95 11.53 -20.46 -10.26
N ASN A 96 12.63 -21.21 -10.38
CA ASN A 96 12.93 -21.96 -11.59
C ASN A 96 13.36 -23.39 -11.23
N THR A 97 12.87 -24.38 -11.98
CA THR A 97 13.18 -25.79 -11.74
C THR A 97 14.67 -26.13 -11.90
N ALA A 98 15.48 -25.23 -12.50
CA ALA A 98 16.94 -25.36 -12.53
C ALA A 98 17.64 -24.75 -11.30
N MET A 99 16.89 -24.16 -10.35
CA MET A 99 17.47 -23.67 -9.10
C MET A 99 17.79 -24.83 -8.17
N THR A 100 18.94 -24.73 -7.49
CA THR A 100 19.28 -25.70 -6.42
C THR A 100 18.41 -25.47 -5.19
N PRO A 101 18.18 -26.49 -4.34
CA PRO A 101 17.45 -26.35 -3.09
C PRO A 101 17.96 -25.20 -2.20
N ALA A 102 19.27 -25.01 -2.13
CA ALA A 102 19.90 -23.95 -1.36
C ALA A 102 19.54 -22.55 -1.90
N VAL A 103 19.47 -22.36 -3.23
CA VAL A 103 19.05 -21.08 -3.86
C VAL A 103 17.59 -20.81 -3.61
N ILE A 104 16.73 -21.84 -3.72
CA ILE A 104 15.30 -21.70 -3.40
C ILE A 104 15.14 -21.29 -1.94
N LEU A 105 15.76 -22.00 -1.01
CA LEU A 105 15.70 -21.68 0.42
C LEU A 105 16.22 -20.26 0.72
N HIS A 106 17.32 -19.86 0.09
CA HIS A 106 17.85 -18.50 0.22
C HIS A 106 16.84 -17.44 -0.21
N LYS A 107 16.18 -17.62 -1.36
CA LYS A 107 15.13 -16.69 -1.84
C LYS A 107 13.97 -16.60 -0.84
N LEU A 108 13.53 -17.73 -0.28
CA LEU A 108 12.44 -17.78 0.69
C LEU A 108 12.77 -17.05 2.01
N ILE A 109 13.98 -17.22 2.54
CA ILE A 109 14.40 -16.57 3.79
C ILE A 109 14.75 -15.09 3.64
N THR A 110 15.20 -14.67 2.44
CA THR A 110 15.50 -13.27 2.13
C THR A 110 14.27 -12.48 1.67
N GLY A 111 13.14 -13.17 1.42
CA GLY A 111 11.92 -12.53 0.95
C GLY A 111 12.05 -11.97 -0.47
N ALA A 112 12.76 -12.67 -1.38
CA ALA A 112 12.89 -12.29 -2.78
C ALA A 112 11.57 -12.49 -3.55
N VAL A 113 10.50 -11.86 -3.05
CA VAL A 113 9.13 -11.97 -3.57
C VAL A 113 8.92 -11.10 -4.81
N VAL A 114 8.01 -11.52 -5.67
CA VAL A 114 7.54 -10.73 -6.81
C VAL A 114 6.86 -9.49 -6.31
N LYS A 115 7.24 -8.33 -6.86
CA LYS A 115 6.64 -7.04 -6.53
C LYS A 115 5.84 -6.51 -7.71
N TYR A 116 4.65 -6.03 -7.41
CA TYR A 116 3.72 -5.45 -8.36
C TYR A 116 3.69 -3.95 -8.22
N ARG A 117 3.79 -3.26 -9.35
CA ARG A 117 3.65 -1.81 -9.40
C ARG A 117 2.18 -1.44 -9.27
N VAL A 118 1.83 -0.68 -8.24
CA VAL A 118 0.47 -0.17 -8.00
C VAL A 118 0.53 1.34 -7.87
N THR A 119 -0.08 2.04 -8.82
CA THR A 119 -0.22 3.50 -8.77
C THR A 119 -1.52 3.87 -8.09
N ILE A 120 -1.40 4.68 -7.06
CA ILE A 120 -2.51 5.31 -6.33
C ILE A 120 -2.54 6.78 -6.77
N PRO A 121 -3.56 7.19 -7.54
CA PRO A 121 -3.71 8.57 -7.99
C PRO A 121 -3.97 9.56 -6.86
N GLU A 122 -3.59 10.82 -7.06
CA GLU A 122 -3.99 11.93 -6.20
C GLU A 122 -5.53 12.04 -6.15
N GLY A 123 -6.07 12.43 -5.00
CA GLY A 123 -7.51 12.58 -4.80
C GLY A 123 -8.31 11.27 -4.63
N PHE A 124 -7.66 10.11 -4.56
CA PHE A 124 -8.34 8.86 -4.18
C PHE A 124 -8.73 8.88 -2.70
N THR A 125 -9.94 8.37 -2.40
CA THR A 125 -10.37 8.08 -1.04
C THR A 125 -9.82 6.74 -0.55
N VAL A 126 -9.84 6.49 0.76
CA VAL A 126 -9.54 5.18 1.36
C VAL A 126 -10.30 4.05 0.65
N ARG A 127 -11.60 4.26 0.34
CA ARG A 127 -12.42 3.26 -0.35
C ARG A 127 -11.94 2.96 -1.77
N GLN A 128 -11.53 3.99 -2.51
CA GLN A 128 -10.98 3.83 -3.87
C GLN A 128 -9.61 3.16 -3.84
N ILE A 129 -8.78 3.48 -2.85
CA ILE A 129 -7.48 2.81 -2.63
C ILE A 129 -7.70 1.34 -2.33
N ALA A 130 -8.62 1.00 -1.40
CA ALA A 130 -8.94 -0.38 -1.04
C ALA A 130 -9.38 -1.20 -2.27
N ALA A 131 -10.29 -0.64 -3.08
CA ALA A 131 -10.75 -1.29 -4.31
C ALA A 131 -9.59 -1.51 -5.31
N ARG A 132 -8.70 -0.54 -5.48
CA ARG A 132 -7.53 -0.65 -6.35
C ARG A 132 -6.54 -1.71 -5.87
N LEU A 133 -6.31 -1.81 -4.55
CA LEU A 133 -5.41 -2.80 -3.96
C LEU A 133 -5.96 -4.22 -4.09
N GLU A 134 -7.27 -4.41 -3.88
CA GLU A 134 -7.96 -5.69 -4.06
C GLU A 134 -7.95 -6.13 -5.54
N GLU A 135 -8.30 -5.22 -6.47
CA GLU A 135 -8.23 -5.47 -7.93
C GLU A 135 -6.85 -5.98 -8.38
N ARG A 136 -5.79 -5.48 -7.75
CA ARG A 136 -4.40 -5.88 -8.03
C ARG A 136 -3.94 -7.09 -7.22
N GLY A 137 -4.79 -7.65 -6.38
CA GLY A 137 -4.48 -8.80 -5.53
C GLY A 137 -3.43 -8.52 -4.46
N ILE A 138 -3.22 -7.25 -4.10
CA ILE A 138 -2.27 -6.85 -3.04
C ILE A 138 -2.84 -7.20 -1.68
N ILE A 139 -4.12 -6.93 -1.48
CA ILE A 139 -4.90 -7.32 -0.30
C ILE A 139 -6.01 -8.29 -0.72
N GLU A 140 -6.46 -9.14 0.20
CA GLU A 140 -7.52 -10.13 -0.06
C GLU A 140 -8.94 -9.57 0.13
N ASP A 141 -9.09 -8.56 0.99
CA ASP A 141 -10.39 -8.08 1.47
C ASP A 141 -10.34 -6.57 1.69
N ARG A 142 -11.01 -5.83 0.80
CA ARG A 142 -11.09 -4.36 0.86
C ARG A 142 -11.84 -3.86 2.09
N GLU A 143 -12.84 -4.60 2.60
CA GLU A 143 -13.61 -4.16 3.76
C GLU A 143 -12.77 -4.22 5.03
N LYS A 144 -11.91 -5.24 5.17
CA LYS A 144 -10.92 -5.30 6.26
C LYS A 144 -9.91 -4.14 6.17
N PHE A 145 -9.49 -3.77 4.96
CA PHE A 145 -8.61 -2.62 4.76
C PHE A 145 -9.31 -1.32 5.19
N ILE A 146 -10.57 -1.12 4.77
CA ILE A 146 -11.36 0.06 5.13
C ILE A 146 -11.56 0.13 6.65
N GLN A 147 -11.93 -0.97 7.30
CA GLN A 147 -12.07 -1.02 8.76
C GLN A 147 -10.76 -0.67 9.48
N ALA A 148 -9.64 -1.24 9.04
CA ALA A 148 -8.33 -0.91 9.58
C ALA A 148 -7.99 0.58 9.38
N ALA A 149 -8.22 1.12 8.19
CA ALA A 149 -7.91 2.51 7.84
C ALA A 149 -8.71 3.54 8.66
N PHE A 150 -9.91 3.17 9.14
CA PHE A 150 -10.75 4.03 10.01
C PHE A 150 -10.67 3.63 11.49
N SER A 151 -9.72 2.78 11.89
CA SER A 151 -9.50 2.50 13.31
C SER A 151 -8.73 3.64 13.99
N SER A 152 -8.96 3.81 15.30
CA SER A 152 -8.28 4.83 16.12
C SER A 152 -6.77 4.58 16.32
N ASP A 153 -6.30 3.36 16.02
CA ASP A 153 -4.91 2.96 16.28
C ASP A 153 -3.90 3.78 15.48
N TYR A 154 -4.29 4.22 14.29
CA TYR A 154 -3.42 5.02 13.42
C TYR A 154 -3.35 6.50 13.80
N ASN A 155 -4.34 7.03 14.53
CA ASN A 155 -4.34 8.44 14.97
C ASN A 155 -3.17 8.72 15.91
N SER A 156 -2.91 7.81 16.85
CA SER A 156 -1.76 7.91 17.76
C SER A 156 -0.43 7.87 16.99
N MET A 157 -0.33 7.04 15.95
CA MET A 157 0.86 6.94 15.10
C MET A 157 1.09 8.21 14.28
N LEU A 158 0.02 8.91 13.86
CA LEU A 158 0.08 10.15 13.10
C LEU A 158 0.20 11.39 14.00
N GLY A 159 -0.17 11.27 15.27
CA GLY A 159 -0.22 12.42 16.20
C GLY A 159 -1.32 13.42 15.84
N VAL A 160 -2.41 12.97 15.19
CA VAL A 160 -3.54 13.82 14.77
C VAL A 160 -4.83 13.42 15.47
N ALA A 161 -5.72 14.38 15.65
CA ALA A 161 -7.09 14.12 16.06
C ALA A 161 -7.93 13.77 14.82
N GLY A 162 -8.89 12.87 14.96
CA GLY A 162 -9.78 12.46 13.89
C GLY A 162 -10.03 10.95 13.87
N GLU A 163 -10.76 10.48 12.89
CA GLU A 163 -11.07 9.07 12.70
C GLU A 163 -10.33 8.51 11.50
N GLY A 164 -9.29 7.70 11.73
CA GLY A 164 -8.59 6.97 10.70
C GLY A 164 -7.57 7.75 9.88
N VAL A 165 -7.22 7.21 8.73
CA VAL A 165 -6.09 7.66 7.89
C VAL A 165 -6.51 8.27 6.55
N GLU A 166 -7.78 8.65 6.38
CA GLU A 166 -8.18 9.42 5.19
C GLU A 166 -7.36 10.72 5.10
N GLY A 167 -6.81 11.01 3.94
CA GLY A 167 -5.89 12.14 3.73
C GLY A 167 -4.40 11.84 3.98
N TYR A 168 -4.09 10.69 4.61
CA TYR A 168 -2.74 10.32 5.00
C TYR A 168 -2.17 9.10 4.26
N LEU A 169 -2.95 8.46 3.40
CA LEU A 169 -2.48 7.42 2.50
C LEU A 169 -1.90 8.08 1.23
N PHE A 170 -0.63 8.49 1.30
CA PHE A 170 -0.04 9.34 0.27
C PHE A 170 -0.13 8.73 -1.14
N PRO A 171 -0.61 9.48 -2.15
CA PRO A 171 -0.66 9.02 -3.53
C PRO A 171 0.76 8.91 -4.12
N ASP A 172 1.09 7.73 -4.63
CA ASP A 172 2.38 7.43 -5.28
C ASP A 172 2.28 6.12 -6.07
N THR A 173 3.35 5.74 -6.72
CA THR A 173 3.51 4.40 -7.31
C THR A 173 4.30 3.50 -6.36
N TYR A 174 3.62 2.52 -5.79
CA TYR A 174 4.18 1.58 -4.83
C TYR A 174 4.60 0.27 -5.48
N LEU A 175 5.57 -0.41 -4.88
CA LEU A 175 5.99 -1.77 -5.22
C LEU A 175 5.55 -2.70 -4.09
N PHE A 176 4.37 -3.30 -4.22
CA PHE A 176 3.79 -4.22 -3.25
C PHE A 176 3.92 -5.68 -3.69
N SER A 177 4.07 -6.60 -2.74
CA SER A 177 3.86 -8.02 -2.96
C SER A 177 2.37 -8.38 -2.76
N LYS A 178 1.93 -9.52 -3.28
CA LYS A 178 0.59 -10.04 -2.97
C LYS A 178 0.50 -10.56 -1.54
N GLY A 179 -0.72 -10.56 -0.99
CA GLY A 179 -1.00 -11.11 0.33
C GLY A 179 -0.52 -10.23 1.50
N LEU A 180 -0.33 -8.93 1.28
CA LEU A 180 -0.05 -7.99 2.35
C LEU A 180 -1.28 -7.77 3.24
N THR A 181 -1.04 -7.59 4.53
CA THR A 181 -2.09 -7.18 5.47
C THR A 181 -2.44 -5.71 5.27
N PRO A 182 -3.67 -5.28 5.64
CA PRO A 182 -4.04 -3.87 5.68
C PRO A 182 -3.03 -3.00 6.41
N ASP A 183 -2.54 -3.46 7.57
CA ASP A 183 -1.57 -2.75 8.40
C ASP A 183 -0.23 -2.48 7.67
N GLU A 184 0.30 -3.46 6.95
CA GLU A 184 1.56 -3.31 6.19
C GLU A 184 1.43 -2.28 5.07
N VAL A 185 0.30 -2.28 4.37
CA VAL A 185 0.03 -1.31 3.30
C VAL A 185 -0.16 0.09 3.89
N ILE A 186 -1.01 0.23 4.91
CA ILE A 186 -1.28 1.51 5.57
C ILE A 186 0.02 2.12 6.12
N LYS A 187 0.83 1.33 6.83
CA LYS A 187 2.14 1.79 7.35
C LYS A 187 3.07 2.28 6.25
N THR A 188 3.09 1.59 5.11
CA THR A 188 3.91 1.98 3.97
C THR A 188 3.44 3.32 3.40
N MET A 189 2.12 3.49 3.18
CA MET A 189 1.56 4.69 2.58
C MET A 189 1.62 5.89 3.52
N VAL A 190 1.34 5.69 4.83
CA VAL A 190 1.51 6.72 5.87
C VAL A 190 2.98 7.08 6.06
N GLY A 191 3.88 6.09 6.02
CA GLY A 191 5.31 6.34 6.05
C GLY A 191 5.77 7.26 4.90
N LYS A 192 5.19 7.09 3.70
CA LYS A 192 5.44 7.98 2.57
C LYS A 192 4.88 9.39 2.81
N PHE A 193 3.66 9.50 3.37
CA PHE A 193 3.10 10.80 3.78
C PHE A 193 4.06 11.55 4.71
N LYS A 194 4.58 10.90 5.75
CA LYS A 194 5.53 11.51 6.70
C LYS A 194 6.84 11.96 6.05
N GLN A 195 7.29 11.32 4.98
CA GLN A 195 8.45 11.76 4.22
C GLN A 195 8.16 13.04 3.40
N VAL A 196 6.92 13.21 2.94
CA VAL A 196 6.50 14.36 2.13
C VAL A 196 6.07 15.53 3.02
N TYR A 197 5.31 15.25 4.08
CA TYR A 197 4.88 16.26 5.05
C TYR A 197 5.99 16.48 6.08
N THR A 198 6.90 17.39 5.74
CA THR A 198 8.12 17.65 6.51
C THR A 198 7.84 18.56 7.70
N PRO A 199 8.76 18.64 8.71
CA PRO A 199 8.65 19.60 9.81
C PRO A 199 8.52 21.07 9.36
N ALA A 200 9.06 21.43 8.19
CA ALA A 200 8.90 22.75 7.62
C ALA A 200 7.42 23.02 7.22
N PHE A 201 6.67 22.00 6.82
CA PHE A 201 5.22 22.14 6.55
C PHE A 201 4.43 22.33 7.84
N SER A 202 4.76 21.62 8.92
CA SER A 202 4.14 21.81 10.23
C SER A 202 4.43 23.21 10.79
N GLN A 203 5.66 23.71 10.62
CA GLN A 203 5.99 25.08 10.98
C GLN A 203 5.15 26.10 10.20
N GLN A 204 5.03 25.94 8.90
CA GLN A 204 4.21 26.82 8.04
C GLN A 204 2.72 26.74 8.40
N ALA A 205 2.22 25.55 8.76
CA ALA A 205 0.85 25.38 9.27
C ALA A 205 0.63 26.22 10.55
N ALA A 206 1.57 26.14 11.50
CA ALA A 206 1.50 26.92 12.73
C ALA A 206 1.55 28.44 12.47
N GLU A 207 2.32 28.92 11.48
CA GLU A 207 2.36 30.33 11.06
C GLU A 207 1.01 30.80 10.47
N LEU A 208 0.25 29.89 9.85
CA LEU A 208 -1.11 30.14 9.38
C LEU A 208 -2.17 30.04 10.49
N GLY A 209 -1.80 29.61 11.69
CA GLY A 209 -2.72 29.31 12.79
C GLY A 209 -3.55 28.07 12.58
N MET A 210 -3.02 27.09 11.80
CA MET A 210 -3.67 25.82 11.48
C MET A 210 -2.90 24.64 12.07
N THR A 211 -3.62 23.61 12.45
CA THR A 211 -3.05 22.29 12.76
C THR A 211 -2.68 21.54 11.46
N ASP A 212 -1.77 20.56 11.55
CA ASP A 212 -1.43 19.69 10.42
C ASP A 212 -2.67 18.99 9.83
N HIS A 213 -3.61 18.59 10.70
CA HIS A 213 -4.87 17.97 10.29
C HIS A 213 -5.75 18.92 9.48
N GLU A 214 -5.87 20.17 9.88
CA GLU A 214 -6.63 21.19 9.15
C GLU A 214 -5.99 21.49 7.78
N VAL A 215 -4.67 21.51 7.70
CA VAL A 215 -3.94 21.66 6.42
C VAL A 215 -4.23 20.50 5.49
N VAL A 216 -4.15 19.26 5.97
CA VAL A 216 -4.43 18.06 5.14
C VAL A 216 -5.90 18.03 4.74
N THR A 217 -6.81 18.43 5.62
CA THR A 217 -8.24 18.56 5.32
C THR A 217 -8.46 19.57 4.21
N LEU A 218 -7.91 20.77 4.32
CA LEU A 218 -8.01 21.80 3.29
C LEU A 218 -7.37 21.35 1.97
N ALA A 219 -6.19 20.71 2.03
CA ALA A 219 -5.50 20.18 0.86
C ALA A 219 -6.34 19.14 0.11
N SER A 220 -7.08 18.27 0.85
CA SER A 220 -7.97 17.27 0.24
C SER A 220 -9.15 17.90 -0.49
N ILE A 221 -9.65 19.04 -0.01
CA ILE A 221 -10.70 19.82 -0.69
C ILE A 221 -10.14 20.47 -1.95
N ILE A 222 -8.99 21.13 -1.86
CA ILE A 222 -8.31 21.74 -3.01
C ILE A 222 -8.03 20.70 -4.10
N GLU A 223 -7.58 19.49 -3.72
CA GLU A 223 -7.31 18.38 -4.64
C GLU A 223 -8.54 17.98 -5.45
N LYS A 224 -9.72 18.07 -4.84
CA LYS A 224 -10.99 17.69 -5.50
C LYS A 224 -11.63 18.82 -6.30
N GLU A 225 -11.18 20.06 -6.14
CA GLU A 225 -11.77 21.22 -6.81
C GLU A 225 -11.15 21.51 -8.19
N THR A 226 -9.87 21.24 -8.39
CA THR A 226 -9.22 21.54 -9.67
C THR A 226 -8.18 20.53 -10.09
N GLY A 227 -8.18 20.22 -11.40
CA GLY A 227 -7.09 19.52 -12.07
C GLY A 227 -5.99 20.46 -12.59
N VAL A 228 -6.22 21.80 -12.55
CA VAL A 228 -5.29 22.81 -13.09
C VAL A 228 -4.26 23.19 -12.01
N PRO A 229 -2.97 22.89 -12.20
CA PRO A 229 -1.94 23.12 -11.19
C PRO A 229 -1.83 24.57 -10.74
N GLU A 230 -1.95 25.50 -11.68
CA GLU A 230 -1.79 26.96 -11.48
C GLU A 230 -2.92 27.55 -10.65
N GLU A 231 -4.09 26.93 -10.63
CA GLU A 231 -5.25 27.41 -9.89
C GLU A 231 -5.27 26.95 -8.42
N ARG A 232 -4.53 25.89 -8.06
CA ARG A 232 -4.50 25.39 -6.67
C ARG A 232 -4.21 26.49 -5.63
N PRO A 233 -3.19 27.35 -5.78
CA PRO A 233 -2.95 28.45 -4.85
C PRO A 233 -4.07 29.51 -4.82
N LEU A 234 -4.76 29.73 -5.94
CA LEU A 234 -5.88 30.67 -6.03
C LEU A 234 -7.12 30.11 -5.32
N ILE A 235 -7.47 28.85 -5.53
CA ILE A 235 -8.55 28.16 -4.82
C ILE A 235 -8.25 28.09 -3.32
N SER A 236 -7.01 27.78 -2.97
CA SER A 236 -6.55 27.85 -1.58
C SER A 236 -6.79 29.22 -0.96
N ALA A 237 -6.45 30.30 -1.68
CA ALA A 237 -6.69 31.66 -1.22
C ALA A 237 -8.19 31.97 -1.00
N VAL A 238 -9.08 31.46 -1.88
CA VAL A 238 -10.53 31.60 -1.67
C VAL A 238 -10.95 30.94 -0.37
N PHE A 239 -10.52 29.70 -0.12
CA PHE A 239 -10.88 28.98 1.11
C PHE A 239 -10.31 29.65 2.35
N HIS A 240 -9.04 30.04 2.36
CA HIS A 240 -8.45 30.80 3.48
C HIS A 240 -9.19 32.13 3.75
N ASN A 241 -9.56 32.86 2.69
CA ASN A 241 -10.30 34.11 2.84
C ASN A 241 -11.71 33.88 3.40
N ARG A 242 -12.38 32.80 2.99
CA ARG A 242 -13.69 32.40 3.54
C ARG A 242 -13.57 31.98 5.01
N LEU A 243 -12.61 31.13 5.35
CA LEU A 243 -12.36 30.71 6.74
C LEU A 243 -12.12 31.89 7.67
N LYS A 244 -11.26 32.83 7.26
CA LYS A 244 -10.99 34.07 8.02
C LYS A 244 -12.22 34.94 8.26
N ARG A 245 -13.23 34.87 7.38
CA ARG A 245 -14.48 35.66 7.46
C ARG A 245 -15.67 34.89 8.02
N GLY A 246 -15.49 33.62 8.40
CA GLY A 246 -16.59 32.76 8.85
C GLY A 246 -17.62 32.45 7.74
N ILE A 247 -17.20 32.54 6.46
CA ILE A 247 -18.05 32.19 5.31
C ILE A 247 -17.97 30.67 5.07
N PRO A 248 -19.10 29.96 4.91
CA PRO A 248 -19.12 28.56 4.53
C PRO A 248 -18.28 28.26 3.28
N LEU A 249 -17.57 27.12 3.25
CA LEU A 249 -16.70 26.78 2.11
C LEU A 249 -17.49 26.47 0.83
N CYS A 250 -18.71 25.92 0.97
CA CYS A 250 -19.62 25.56 -0.13
C CYS A 250 -18.92 24.73 -1.22
N SER A 251 -18.25 23.66 -0.81
CA SER A 251 -17.50 22.76 -1.70
C SER A 251 -18.34 21.50 -1.96
N ASP A 252 -18.71 21.25 -3.21
CA ASP A 252 -19.48 20.08 -3.64
C ASP A 252 -18.81 18.75 -3.26
N PRO A 253 -17.48 18.59 -3.46
CA PRO A 253 -16.77 17.39 -3.06
C PRO A 253 -16.94 17.00 -1.58
N THR A 254 -17.10 17.96 -0.68
CA THR A 254 -17.31 17.69 0.74
C THR A 254 -18.70 17.10 0.99
N VAL A 255 -19.71 17.57 0.27
CA VAL A 255 -21.07 16.99 0.33
C VAL A 255 -21.08 15.57 -0.22
N ILE A 256 -20.46 15.36 -1.37
CA ILE A 256 -20.33 14.06 -2.03
C ILE A 256 -19.69 13.03 -1.09
N TYR A 257 -18.59 13.41 -0.42
CA TYR A 257 -17.90 12.51 0.54
C TYR A 257 -18.82 12.11 1.72
N GLY A 258 -19.68 13.02 2.18
CA GLY A 258 -20.65 12.77 3.25
C GLY A 258 -21.84 11.89 2.84
N ILE A 259 -22.01 11.57 1.56
CA ILE A 259 -23.11 10.71 1.05
C ILE A 259 -22.62 9.26 0.97
N LYS A 260 -23.26 8.37 1.74
CA LYS A 260 -22.86 6.97 1.85
C LYS A 260 -22.91 6.21 0.52
N ASP A 261 -23.97 6.39 -0.27
CA ASP A 261 -24.22 5.67 -1.53
C ASP A 261 -24.44 6.70 -2.65
N PHE A 262 -23.40 7.48 -2.97
CA PHE A 262 -23.45 8.51 -4.01
C PHE A 262 -23.58 7.88 -5.40
N ASP A 263 -24.63 8.22 -6.12
CA ASP A 263 -24.98 7.68 -7.43
C ASP A 263 -24.32 8.43 -8.63
N GLY A 264 -23.43 9.38 -8.35
CA GLY A 264 -22.76 10.19 -9.36
C GLY A 264 -23.45 11.50 -9.69
N ASN A 265 -24.66 11.78 -9.16
CA ASN A 265 -25.42 12.99 -9.42
C ASN A 265 -25.70 13.76 -8.13
N LEU A 266 -25.04 14.90 -7.97
CA LEU A 266 -25.29 15.80 -6.85
C LEU A 266 -26.57 16.63 -7.11
N ARG A 267 -27.55 16.46 -6.23
CA ARG A 267 -28.85 17.13 -6.35
C ARG A 267 -29.00 18.23 -5.31
N LYS A 268 -29.88 19.19 -5.55
CA LYS A 268 -30.18 20.29 -4.61
C LYS A 268 -30.52 19.77 -3.20
N ARG A 269 -31.29 18.69 -3.09
CA ARG A 269 -31.63 18.04 -1.81
C ARG A 269 -30.39 17.55 -1.04
N ASP A 270 -29.32 17.20 -1.74
CA ASP A 270 -28.09 16.69 -1.13
C ASP A 270 -27.31 17.85 -0.49
N LEU A 271 -27.36 19.06 -1.07
CA LEU A 271 -26.78 20.27 -0.49
C LEU A 271 -27.52 20.73 0.77
N GLU A 272 -28.78 20.33 0.95
CA GLU A 272 -29.62 20.63 2.12
C GLU A 272 -29.50 19.56 3.23
N LYS A 273 -28.86 18.42 2.95
CA LYS A 273 -28.70 17.32 3.89
C LYS A 273 -27.65 17.64 4.96
N ARG A 274 -28.03 17.56 6.23
CA ARG A 274 -27.11 17.76 7.35
C ARG A 274 -26.20 16.55 7.52
N THR A 275 -24.94 16.71 7.17
CA THR A 275 -23.85 15.79 7.45
C THR A 275 -22.68 16.56 8.04
N PRO A 276 -21.77 15.92 8.80
CA PRO A 276 -20.58 16.59 9.32
C PRO A 276 -19.65 17.16 8.22
N TYR A 277 -19.81 16.67 6.99
CA TYR A 277 -18.99 17.08 5.84
C TYR A 277 -19.69 18.11 4.94
N ASN A 278 -20.95 18.49 5.20
CA ASN A 278 -21.64 19.44 4.33
C ASN A 278 -21.22 20.89 4.62
N THR A 279 -20.22 21.38 3.88
CA THR A 279 -19.68 22.74 4.01
C THR A 279 -20.58 23.84 3.44
N TYR A 280 -21.79 23.53 2.96
CA TYR A 280 -22.83 24.53 2.67
C TYR A 280 -23.58 24.95 3.94
N LEU A 281 -23.68 24.06 4.92
CA LEU A 281 -24.49 24.24 6.12
C LEU A 281 -23.67 24.51 7.38
N MET A 282 -22.34 24.53 7.26
CA MET A 282 -21.43 24.76 8.39
C MET A 282 -20.35 25.80 8.05
N GLN A 283 -19.86 26.46 9.07
CA GLN A 283 -18.67 27.31 8.97
C GLN A 283 -17.42 26.47 9.33
N GLY A 284 -16.29 26.85 8.76
CA GLY A 284 -15.02 26.15 9.01
C GLY A 284 -14.77 24.96 8.11
N LEU A 285 -13.79 24.16 8.48
CA LEU A 285 -13.41 22.91 7.79
C LEU A 285 -14.32 21.76 8.28
N PRO A 286 -14.53 20.74 7.44
CA PRO A 286 -15.15 19.49 7.90
C PRO A 286 -14.24 18.77 8.91
N PRO A 287 -14.73 17.73 9.61
CA PRO A 287 -14.00 17.06 10.69
C PRO A 287 -12.70 16.37 10.24
N GLY A 288 -12.55 16.12 8.95
CA GLY A 288 -11.35 15.49 8.40
C GLY A 288 -11.29 15.55 6.88
N PRO A 289 -10.19 15.02 6.31
CA PRO A 289 -9.97 14.97 4.86
C PRO A 289 -11.06 14.18 4.13
N ILE A 290 -11.29 14.54 2.86
CA ILE A 290 -12.28 13.90 1.98
C ILE A 290 -11.63 13.08 0.85
N ALA A 291 -10.31 13.08 0.79
CA ALA A 291 -9.49 12.32 -0.16
C ALA A 291 -8.02 12.39 0.28
N ASN A 292 -7.16 11.63 -0.36
CA ASN A 292 -5.72 11.67 -0.14
C ASN A 292 -5.06 12.65 -1.12
N PRO A 293 -4.61 13.83 -0.64
CA PRO A 293 -4.08 14.88 -1.51
C PRO A 293 -2.64 14.58 -1.95
N GLY A 294 -2.30 15.06 -3.15
CA GLY A 294 -0.92 15.12 -3.61
C GLY A 294 -0.12 16.25 -2.96
N ARG A 295 1.20 16.21 -3.16
CA ARG A 295 2.12 17.23 -2.62
C ARG A 295 1.77 18.65 -3.08
N ALA A 296 1.27 18.81 -4.31
CA ALA A 296 0.92 20.11 -4.86
C ALA A 296 -0.24 20.78 -4.11
N SER A 297 -1.27 20.01 -3.78
CA SER A 297 -2.42 20.50 -3.01
C SER A 297 -2.08 20.77 -1.54
N ILE A 298 -1.23 19.92 -0.92
CA ILE A 298 -0.68 20.21 0.42
C ILE A 298 0.11 21.53 0.41
N LYS A 299 0.98 21.71 -0.58
CA LYS A 299 1.74 22.95 -0.73
C LYS A 299 0.83 24.16 -0.98
N ALA A 300 -0.22 24.02 -1.78
CA ALA A 300 -1.17 25.10 -2.02
C ALA A 300 -1.96 25.48 -0.75
N ALA A 301 -2.34 24.50 0.08
CA ALA A 301 -2.98 24.76 1.37
C ALA A 301 -2.10 25.56 2.33
N LEU A 302 -0.78 25.31 2.31
CA LEU A 302 0.21 26.00 3.14
C LEU A 302 0.65 27.37 2.59
N TYR A 303 0.58 27.54 1.28
CA TYR A 303 1.05 28.76 0.59
C TYR A 303 -0.03 29.30 -0.35
N PRO A 304 -1.15 29.84 0.19
CA PRO A 304 -2.20 30.43 -0.62
C PRO A 304 -1.68 31.65 -1.40
N ALA A 305 -2.22 31.90 -2.59
CA ALA A 305 -1.89 33.10 -3.34
C ALA A 305 -2.30 34.37 -2.56
N PRO A 306 -1.53 35.47 -2.63
CA PRO A 306 -1.81 36.71 -1.89
C PRO A 306 -2.91 37.54 -2.57
N VAL A 307 -4.10 36.94 -2.78
CA VAL A 307 -5.24 37.54 -3.46
C VAL A 307 -6.46 37.58 -2.53
N LYS A 308 -7.44 38.47 -2.87
CA LYS A 308 -8.63 38.71 -2.06
C LYS A 308 -9.88 37.99 -2.59
N TYR A 309 -9.72 36.98 -3.44
CA TYR A 309 -10.85 36.25 -4.01
C TYR A 309 -11.68 35.54 -2.93
N LEU A 310 -12.98 35.53 -3.11
CA LEU A 310 -13.95 34.86 -2.24
C LEU A 310 -14.80 33.83 -2.99
N TYR A 311 -14.78 33.88 -4.33
CA TYR A 311 -15.61 33.05 -5.19
C TYR A 311 -14.81 32.58 -6.39
N PHE A 312 -15.14 31.39 -6.88
CA PHE A 312 -14.74 30.90 -8.18
C PHE A 312 -15.90 30.17 -8.86
N VAL A 313 -15.90 30.11 -10.16
CA VAL A 313 -16.88 29.38 -10.97
C VAL A 313 -16.20 28.78 -12.19
N SER A 314 -16.57 27.56 -12.56
CA SER A 314 -16.04 26.89 -13.74
C SER A 314 -16.37 27.68 -15.02
N ARG A 315 -15.39 27.75 -15.92
CA ARG A 315 -15.57 28.30 -17.29
C ARG A 315 -16.02 27.26 -18.30
N ASN A 316 -16.20 25.98 -17.85
CA ASN A 316 -16.52 24.80 -18.67
C ASN A 316 -15.42 24.39 -19.68
N ASP A 317 -14.21 24.93 -19.53
CA ASP A 317 -12.99 24.56 -20.28
C ASP A 317 -11.94 23.88 -19.36
N GLY A 318 -12.33 23.50 -18.15
CA GLY A 318 -11.48 22.95 -17.12
C GLY A 318 -10.85 24.00 -16.21
N SER A 319 -10.95 25.30 -16.53
CA SER A 319 -10.46 26.41 -15.73
C SER A 319 -11.57 27.12 -14.95
N HIS A 320 -11.17 28.03 -14.04
CA HIS A 320 -12.10 28.80 -13.21
C HIS A 320 -11.95 30.32 -13.42
N HIS A 321 -13.05 31.02 -13.21
CA HIS A 321 -13.07 32.46 -13.05
C HIS A 321 -13.16 32.83 -11.58
N PHE A 322 -12.26 33.68 -11.10
CA PHE A 322 -12.16 34.11 -9.72
C PHE A 322 -12.76 35.50 -9.52
N SER A 323 -13.48 35.69 -8.41
CA SER A 323 -14.18 36.95 -8.10
C SER A 323 -13.99 37.35 -6.65
N THR A 324 -13.98 38.65 -6.37
CA THR A 324 -13.84 39.20 -5.03
C THR A 324 -15.21 39.45 -4.37
N THR A 325 -16.23 39.76 -5.19
CA THR A 325 -17.57 40.09 -4.73
C THR A 325 -18.64 39.13 -5.27
N LEU A 326 -19.75 38.99 -4.54
CA LEU A 326 -20.89 38.18 -4.97
C LEU A 326 -21.50 38.69 -6.30
N ARG A 327 -21.46 40.01 -6.56
CA ARG A 327 -21.96 40.59 -7.79
C ARG A 327 -21.11 40.08 -8.97
N GLU A 328 -19.79 40.22 -8.92
CA GLU A 328 -18.88 39.73 -9.96
C GLU A 328 -19.04 38.21 -10.18
N HIS A 329 -19.17 37.46 -9.10
CA HIS A 329 -19.42 36.00 -9.18
C HIS A 329 -20.75 35.69 -9.89
N SER A 330 -21.84 36.41 -9.54
CA SER A 330 -23.14 36.19 -10.16
C SER A 330 -23.15 36.56 -11.66
N GLU A 331 -22.37 37.59 -12.06
CA GLU A 331 -22.13 37.92 -13.47
C GLU A 331 -21.35 36.82 -14.19
N ALA A 332 -20.31 36.28 -13.57
CA ALA A 332 -19.54 35.17 -14.12
C ALA A 332 -20.38 33.90 -14.26
N VAL A 333 -21.21 33.54 -13.26
CA VAL A 333 -22.14 32.39 -13.33
C VAL A 333 -23.10 32.56 -14.52
N ARG A 334 -23.70 33.76 -14.72
CA ARG A 334 -24.56 33.99 -15.86
C ARG A 334 -23.81 33.81 -17.18
N ARG A 335 -22.56 34.28 -17.26
CA ARG A 335 -21.74 34.22 -18.47
C ARG A 335 -21.31 32.78 -18.81
N TYR A 336 -20.88 32.01 -17.84
CA TYR A 336 -20.22 30.71 -18.08
C TYR A 336 -21.14 29.50 -17.90
N GLN A 337 -22.20 29.62 -17.08
CA GLN A 337 -23.07 28.45 -16.77
C GLN A 337 -24.51 28.59 -17.29
N ARG A 338 -24.97 29.82 -17.67
CA ARG A 338 -26.32 30.05 -18.18
C ARG A 338 -26.35 30.60 -19.58
N GLY A 339 -25.22 30.85 -20.22
CA GLY A 339 -25.07 31.47 -21.56
C GLY A 339 -24.78 30.44 -22.66
N GLY A 340 -25.09 29.14 -22.47
CA GLY A 340 -25.01 28.12 -23.50
C GLY A 340 -26.38 27.63 -23.92
#